data_591064ed532b529b1a928a131bd92e97
#
_entry.id   591064ed532b529b1a928a131bd92e97
#
_cell.length_a   1.000
_cell.length_b   1.000
_cell.length_c   1.000
_cell.angle_alpha   90.00
_cell.angle_beta   90.00
_cell.angle_gamma   90.00
#
_symmetry.space_group_name_H-M   'P 1'
#
loop_
_entity.id
_entity.type
_entity.pdbx_description
1 polymer ?
#
loop_
_entity_poly.entity_id
_entity_poly.type
_entity_poly.pdbx_seq_one_letter_code
_entity_poly.pdbx_strand_id
1 'polypeptide(L)'
;GVPASIRAVERPSNTIVEDKRPHGPNRYAVRLRAGVKYVPGGNPQPRNGKVIGHIVDGKYVPVNAPVADAKPEMLQYGASAFVYSVSADLIEDLLDIFAAKDAYSIMTIAFLRVMRPSISSNRLASFYRKTFISRYYPGATLSENTVSAFLSHLGEDRTKRRAFYQKRADRVIAEHHIAIDGMLKQDNSSVNDL
;
A
#
# COMPACT_ATOMS: atom_id res chain seq x y z
N GLY A 1 -38.16 -14.83 -25.35
CA GLY A 1 -36.88 -15.53 -25.30
C GLY A 1 -35.72 -14.54 -25.13
N VAL A 2 -34.51 -15.03 -24.78
CA VAL A 2 -33.32 -14.17 -24.63
C VAL A 2 -32.92 -13.59 -25.99
N PRO A 3 -32.73 -12.25 -26.13
CA PRO A 3 -32.30 -11.61 -27.37
C PRO A 3 -30.97 -12.15 -27.90
N ALA A 4 -30.77 -12.15 -29.22
CA ALA A 4 -29.56 -12.65 -29.84
C ALA A 4 -28.30 -11.87 -29.39
N SER A 5 -28.40 -10.55 -29.23
CA SER A 5 -27.33 -9.70 -28.71
C SER A 5 -26.87 -10.11 -27.31
N ILE A 6 -27.80 -10.50 -26.46
CA ILE A 6 -27.48 -10.97 -25.09
C ILE A 6 -26.86 -12.37 -25.10
N ARG A 7 -27.28 -13.23 -26.05
CA ARG A 7 -26.66 -14.57 -26.20
C ARG A 7 -25.25 -14.50 -26.73
N ALA A 8 -24.89 -13.48 -27.49
CA ALA A 8 -23.56 -13.27 -28.05
C ALA A 8 -22.54 -12.71 -27.06
N VAL A 9 -22.98 -12.26 -25.86
CA VAL A 9 -22.08 -11.70 -24.84
C VAL A 9 -21.06 -12.76 -24.40
N GLU A 10 -19.79 -12.41 -24.43
CA GLU A 10 -18.69 -13.26 -23.97
C GLU A 10 -18.86 -13.61 -22.48
N ARG A 11 -18.79 -14.88 -22.16
CA ARG A 11 -18.99 -15.42 -20.82
C ARG A 11 -18.33 -16.79 -20.68
N PRO A 12 -18.17 -17.32 -19.43
CA PRO A 12 -17.60 -18.65 -19.22
C PRO A 12 -18.30 -19.74 -20.05
N SER A 13 -17.52 -20.70 -20.54
CA SER A 13 -18.02 -21.86 -21.26
C SER A 13 -18.99 -22.67 -20.38
N ASN A 14 -19.79 -23.53 -21.02
CA ASN A 14 -20.75 -24.41 -20.33
C ASN A 14 -21.80 -23.65 -19.47
N THR A 15 -22.28 -22.50 -19.98
CA THR A 15 -23.29 -21.68 -19.31
C THR A 15 -24.54 -21.51 -20.16
N ILE A 16 -25.64 -21.15 -19.51
CA ILE A 16 -26.91 -20.77 -20.16
C ILE A 16 -27.38 -19.42 -19.61
N VAL A 17 -27.98 -18.62 -20.48
CA VAL A 17 -28.62 -17.35 -20.12
C VAL A 17 -30.12 -17.58 -19.95
N GLU A 18 -30.66 -17.22 -18.81
CA GLU A 18 -32.11 -17.31 -18.51
C GLU A 18 -32.82 -16.01 -18.84
N ASP A 19 -34.02 -16.15 -19.40
CA ASP A 19 -34.92 -15.02 -19.71
C ASP A 19 -35.64 -14.47 -18.46
N LYS A 20 -35.53 -15.14 -17.34
CA LYS A 20 -36.07 -14.65 -16.07
C LYS A 20 -35.23 -13.47 -15.58
N ARG A 21 -35.85 -12.31 -15.50
CA ARG A 21 -35.25 -11.03 -15.13
C ARG A 21 -35.77 -10.52 -13.79
N PRO A 22 -35.52 -11.23 -12.67
CA PRO A 22 -36.06 -10.82 -11.36
C PRO A 22 -35.47 -9.50 -10.86
N HIS A 23 -34.36 -9.04 -11.47
CA HIS A 23 -33.58 -7.88 -10.99
C HIS A 23 -33.52 -6.72 -11.98
N GLY A 24 -34.55 -6.56 -12.85
CA GLY A 24 -34.68 -5.43 -13.77
C GLY A 24 -34.64 -5.79 -15.25
N PRO A 25 -35.07 -4.86 -16.13
CA PRO A 25 -35.31 -5.13 -17.55
C PRO A 25 -34.06 -5.49 -18.36
N ASN A 26 -32.88 -5.00 -17.97
CA ASN A 26 -31.65 -5.19 -18.72
C ASN A 26 -30.69 -6.20 -18.04
N ARG A 27 -31.22 -7.04 -17.15
CA ARG A 27 -30.41 -7.97 -16.36
C ARG A 27 -30.84 -9.42 -16.58
N TYR A 28 -29.96 -10.23 -17.14
CA TYR A 28 -30.18 -11.64 -17.45
C TYR A 28 -29.29 -12.52 -16.57
N ALA A 29 -29.84 -13.56 -15.94
CA ALA A 29 -29.06 -14.48 -15.14
C ALA A 29 -28.27 -15.46 -16.00
N VAL A 30 -27.00 -15.67 -15.65
CA VAL A 30 -26.12 -16.67 -16.26
C VAL A 30 -25.91 -17.82 -15.29
N ARG A 31 -26.26 -19.05 -15.71
CA ARG A 31 -26.15 -20.26 -14.89
C ARG A 31 -25.18 -21.25 -15.51
N LEU A 32 -24.54 -22.05 -14.66
CA LEU A 32 -23.83 -23.22 -15.11
C LEU A 32 -24.83 -24.28 -15.64
N ARG A 33 -24.43 -25.04 -16.65
CA ARG A 33 -25.13 -26.27 -17.06
C ARG A 33 -24.71 -27.37 -16.09
N ALA A 34 -25.66 -27.91 -15.32
CA ALA A 34 -25.38 -28.94 -14.31
C ALA A 34 -25.57 -30.37 -14.84
N GLY A 35 -25.89 -30.54 -16.13
CA GLY A 35 -26.15 -31.83 -16.75
C GLY A 35 -27.50 -31.89 -17.48
N VAL A 36 -27.97 -33.10 -17.72
CA VAL A 36 -29.23 -33.36 -18.43
C VAL A 36 -30.11 -34.28 -17.56
N LYS A 37 -31.37 -33.93 -17.45
CA LYS A 37 -32.38 -34.82 -16.82
C LYS A 37 -33.03 -35.63 -17.93
N TYR A 38 -32.89 -36.95 -17.85
CA TYR A 38 -33.63 -37.85 -18.72
C TYR A 38 -35.02 -38.09 -18.19
N VAL A 39 -36.03 -37.88 -19.00
CA VAL A 39 -37.43 -38.20 -18.65
C VAL A 39 -37.81 -39.41 -19.53
N PRO A 40 -38.29 -40.52 -18.92
CA PRO A 40 -38.74 -41.69 -19.67
C PRO A 40 -39.80 -41.28 -20.71
N GLY A 41 -39.60 -41.58 -21.98
CA GLY A 41 -40.52 -41.25 -23.10
C GLY A 41 -40.51 -39.80 -23.54
N GLY A 42 -39.60 -38.95 -23.05
CA GLY A 42 -39.47 -37.55 -23.43
C GLY A 42 -38.07 -37.14 -23.84
N ASN A 43 -37.94 -35.92 -24.41
CA ASN A 43 -36.64 -35.37 -24.77
C ASN A 43 -35.82 -35.03 -23.54
N PRO A 44 -34.48 -35.22 -23.56
CA PRO A 44 -33.59 -34.84 -22.49
C PRO A 44 -33.73 -33.35 -22.16
N GLN A 45 -33.96 -32.99 -20.89
CA GLN A 45 -34.09 -31.63 -20.47
C GLN A 45 -32.79 -31.13 -19.80
N PRO A 46 -32.25 -29.98 -20.19
CA PRO A 46 -31.05 -29.43 -19.57
C PRO A 46 -31.34 -29.07 -18.10
N ARG A 47 -30.46 -29.45 -17.21
CA ARG A 47 -30.51 -29.12 -15.80
C ARG A 47 -29.66 -27.87 -15.56
N ASN A 48 -30.30 -26.79 -15.08
CA ASN A 48 -29.60 -25.55 -14.77
C ASN A 48 -29.03 -25.62 -13.35
N GLY A 49 -27.75 -25.34 -13.20
CA GLY A 49 -27.05 -25.25 -11.92
C GLY A 49 -27.21 -23.87 -11.27
N LYS A 50 -26.27 -23.54 -10.40
CA LYS A 50 -26.24 -22.24 -9.69
C LYS A 50 -26.05 -21.06 -10.65
N VAL A 51 -26.55 -19.89 -10.25
CA VAL A 51 -26.25 -18.61 -10.93
C VAL A 51 -24.79 -18.25 -10.63
N ILE A 52 -24.03 -17.96 -11.69
CA ILE A 52 -22.60 -17.60 -11.60
C ILE A 52 -22.36 -16.14 -11.99
N GLY A 53 -23.33 -15.48 -12.58
CA GLY A 53 -23.23 -14.09 -13.02
C GLY A 53 -24.53 -13.58 -13.61
N HIS A 54 -24.47 -12.35 -14.08
CA HIS A 54 -25.55 -11.69 -14.79
C HIS A 54 -24.98 -10.99 -16.02
N ILE A 55 -25.80 -10.86 -17.08
CA ILE A 55 -25.49 -9.91 -18.15
C ILE A 55 -26.26 -8.63 -17.80
N VAL A 56 -25.54 -7.54 -17.64
CA VAL A 56 -26.07 -6.21 -17.33
C VAL A 56 -25.54 -5.27 -18.39
N ASP A 57 -26.42 -4.56 -19.06
CA ASP A 57 -26.09 -3.60 -20.13
C ASP A 57 -25.11 -4.17 -21.18
N GLY A 58 -25.35 -5.43 -21.58
CA GLY A 58 -24.55 -6.10 -22.60
C GLY A 58 -23.18 -6.61 -22.13
N LYS A 59 -22.88 -6.59 -20.83
CA LYS A 59 -21.61 -7.11 -20.27
C LYS A 59 -21.87 -8.21 -19.25
N TYR A 60 -21.03 -9.24 -19.24
CA TYR A 60 -21.06 -10.28 -18.21
C TYR A 60 -20.44 -9.78 -16.90
N VAL A 61 -21.21 -9.88 -15.82
CA VAL A 61 -20.81 -9.53 -14.46
C VAL A 61 -20.95 -10.79 -13.59
N PRO A 62 -19.90 -11.39 -13.06
CA PRO A 62 -20.00 -12.55 -12.17
C PRO A 62 -20.69 -12.19 -10.84
N VAL A 63 -21.48 -13.11 -10.27
CA VAL A 63 -22.18 -12.92 -8.96
C VAL A 63 -21.17 -12.75 -7.82
N ASN A 64 -20.08 -13.49 -7.91
CA ASN A 64 -18.92 -13.33 -7.05
C ASN A 64 -17.75 -12.98 -7.98
N ALA A 65 -17.81 -11.80 -8.64
CA ALA A 65 -16.53 -11.21 -8.97
C ALA A 65 -15.79 -11.20 -7.62
N PRO A 66 -14.66 -11.92 -7.47
CA PRO A 66 -13.85 -11.63 -6.32
C PRO A 66 -13.68 -10.12 -6.40
N VAL A 67 -14.19 -9.38 -5.44
CA VAL A 67 -13.62 -8.09 -5.06
C VAL A 67 -12.15 -8.45 -4.98
N ALA A 68 -11.41 -8.09 -6.03
CA ALA A 68 -10.05 -8.55 -6.26
C ALA A 68 -9.39 -8.50 -4.91
N ASP A 69 -8.84 -9.59 -4.40
CA ASP A 69 -8.42 -9.85 -3.02
C ASP A 69 -7.99 -8.59 -2.26
N ALA A 70 -8.91 -7.67 -2.09
CA ALA A 70 -8.75 -6.46 -1.32
C ALA A 70 -8.75 -6.92 0.14
N LYS A 71 -7.61 -7.46 0.55
CA LYS A 71 -7.34 -7.61 1.98
C LYS A 71 -7.43 -6.20 2.54
N PRO A 72 -8.43 -5.90 3.40
CA PRO A 72 -8.54 -4.59 3.99
C PRO A 72 -7.23 -4.33 4.74
N GLU A 73 -6.47 -3.34 4.30
CA GLU A 73 -5.23 -2.94 4.94
C GLU A 73 -5.55 -1.82 5.92
N MET A 74 -5.38 -2.07 7.21
CA MET A 74 -5.51 -1.06 8.25
C MET A 74 -4.16 -0.40 8.50
N LEU A 75 -4.03 0.88 8.17
CA LEU A 75 -2.83 1.67 8.40
C LEU A 75 -3.08 2.72 9.50
N GLN A 76 -2.10 2.90 10.38
CA GLN A 76 -2.09 4.00 11.35
C GLN A 76 -1.86 5.32 10.61
N TYR A 77 -2.89 6.16 10.54
CA TYR A 77 -2.88 7.39 9.75
C TYR A 77 -2.52 8.63 10.59
N GLY A 78 -3.22 8.90 11.70
CA GLY A 78 -3.18 10.18 12.40
C GLY A 78 -1.78 10.67 12.76
N ALA A 79 -0.99 9.87 13.49
CA ALA A 79 0.38 10.21 13.83
C ALA A 79 1.27 10.35 12.59
N SER A 80 1.09 9.50 11.59
CA SER A 80 1.83 9.58 10.33
C SER A 80 1.54 10.88 9.58
N ALA A 81 0.28 11.29 9.50
CA ALA A 81 -0.14 12.53 8.85
C ALA A 81 0.38 13.77 9.58
N PHE A 82 0.32 13.78 10.92
CA PHE A 82 0.84 14.87 11.72
C PHE A 82 2.34 15.04 11.51
N VAL A 83 3.14 13.98 11.68
CA VAL A 83 4.60 14.08 11.51
C VAL A 83 4.95 14.48 10.07
N TYR A 84 4.22 13.97 9.07
CA TYR A 84 4.41 14.37 7.67
C TYR A 84 4.15 15.87 7.47
N SER A 85 3.08 16.42 8.05
CA SER A 85 2.72 17.84 7.86
C SER A 85 3.73 18.80 8.48
N VAL A 86 4.29 18.44 9.65
CA VAL A 86 5.26 19.31 10.36
C VAL A 86 6.70 19.17 9.87
N SER A 87 6.97 18.27 8.93
CA SER A 87 8.31 17.99 8.42
C SER A 87 8.44 18.20 6.91
N ALA A 88 7.53 18.97 6.30
CA ALA A 88 7.55 19.24 4.86
C ALA A 88 8.86 19.91 4.43
N ASP A 89 9.33 20.90 5.16
CA ASP A 89 10.58 21.60 4.93
C ASP A 89 11.81 20.69 5.10
N LEU A 90 11.73 19.72 6.01
CA LEU A 90 12.82 18.78 6.27
C LEU A 90 13.06 17.83 5.09
N ILE A 91 11.99 17.31 4.47
CA ILE A 91 12.15 16.45 3.28
C ILE A 91 12.65 17.25 2.08
N GLU A 92 12.25 18.50 1.90
CA GLU A 92 12.78 19.37 0.86
C GLU A 92 14.29 19.56 1.03
N ASP A 93 14.75 19.90 2.24
CA ASP A 93 16.17 20.08 2.54
C ASP A 93 16.99 18.81 2.31
N LEU A 94 16.41 17.64 2.62
CA LEU A 94 17.06 16.36 2.34
C LEU A 94 17.16 16.06 0.85
N LEU A 95 16.11 16.34 0.08
CA LEU A 95 16.08 16.08 -1.36
C LEU A 95 17.07 16.95 -2.15
N ASP A 96 17.42 18.11 -1.64
CA ASP A 96 18.43 18.99 -2.25
C ASP A 96 19.87 18.45 -2.09
N ILE A 97 20.10 17.57 -1.12
CA ILE A 97 21.45 17.10 -0.76
C ILE A 97 21.63 15.61 -1.03
N PHE A 98 20.58 14.82 -0.80
CA PHE A 98 20.61 13.37 -0.94
C PHE A 98 19.78 12.91 -2.14
N ALA A 99 20.14 11.76 -2.71
CA ALA A 99 19.27 11.10 -3.66
C ALA A 99 17.90 10.80 -3.01
N ALA A 100 16.82 10.83 -3.78
CA ALA A 100 15.47 10.65 -3.28
C ALA A 100 15.30 9.36 -2.45
N LYS A 101 15.93 8.27 -2.86
CA LYS A 101 15.92 7.00 -2.11
C LYS A 101 16.49 7.15 -0.70
N ASP A 102 17.59 7.88 -0.55
CA ASP A 102 18.25 8.08 0.73
C ASP A 102 17.47 9.05 1.60
N ALA A 103 16.99 10.16 1.03
CA ALA A 103 16.12 11.11 1.71
C ALA A 103 14.86 10.44 2.26
N TYR A 104 14.18 9.60 1.47
CA TYR A 104 13.02 8.84 1.92
C TYR A 104 13.36 7.80 2.98
N SER A 105 14.53 7.18 2.91
CA SER A 105 15.01 6.25 3.94
C SER A 105 15.30 6.96 5.27
N ILE A 106 15.95 8.13 5.21
CA ILE A 106 16.18 8.98 6.38
C ILE A 106 14.86 9.35 7.04
N MET A 107 13.92 9.91 6.27
CA MET A 107 12.61 10.32 6.78
C MET A 107 11.83 9.14 7.37
N THR A 108 11.83 8.00 6.68
CA THR A 108 11.15 6.79 7.16
C THR A 108 11.70 6.34 8.51
N ILE A 109 13.02 6.20 8.64
CA ILE A 109 13.66 5.77 9.90
C ILE A 109 13.40 6.78 11.01
N ALA A 110 13.56 8.08 10.73
CA ALA A 110 13.29 9.14 11.69
C ALA A 110 11.84 9.11 12.18
N PHE A 111 10.86 9.02 11.28
CA PHE A 111 9.44 8.97 11.64
C PHE A 111 9.09 7.76 12.50
N LEU A 112 9.57 6.58 12.13
CA LEU A 112 9.32 5.37 12.90
C LEU A 112 9.92 5.47 14.31
N ARG A 113 11.08 6.10 14.46
CA ARG A 113 11.72 6.35 15.76
C ARG A 113 10.99 7.40 16.58
N VAL A 114 10.51 8.48 15.97
CA VAL A 114 9.69 9.50 16.65
C VAL A 114 8.36 8.91 17.13
N MET A 115 7.69 8.13 16.28
CA MET A 115 6.41 7.50 16.61
C MET A 115 6.57 6.39 17.66
N ARG A 116 7.72 5.74 17.71
CA ARG A 116 8.04 4.65 18.64
C ARG A 116 9.50 4.66 19.05
N PRO A 117 9.91 5.50 20.00
CA PRO A 117 11.32 5.68 20.38
C PRO A 117 12.03 4.38 20.81
N SER A 118 11.32 3.48 21.46
CA SER A 118 11.86 2.19 21.94
C SER A 118 11.78 1.04 20.95
N ILE A 119 11.42 1.30 19.68
CA ILE A 119 11.31 0.21 18.71
C ILE A 119 12.69 -0.36 18.37
N SER A 120 12.83 -1.67 18.46
CA SER A 120 14.05 -2.38 18.04
C SER A 120 14.18 -2.42 16.51
N SER A 121 15.41 -2.43 15.99
CA SER A 121 15.70 -2.36 14.55
C SER A 121 15.04 -3.49 13.76
N ASN A 122 14.98 -4.71 14.31
CA ASN A 122 14.31 -5.87 13.68
C ASN A 122 12.79 -5.72 13.53
N ARG A 123 12.15 -4.80 14.26
CA ARG A 123 10.70 -4.54 14.20
C ARG A 123 10.33 -3.35 13.30
N LEU A 124 11.30 -2.57 12.83
CA LEU A 124 11.05 -1.40 11.99
C LEU A 124 10.26 -1.75 10.73
N ALA A 125 10.64 -2.80 10.00
CA ALA A 125 9.94 -3.23 8.79
C ALA A 125 8.48 -3.63 9.04
N SER A 126 8.20 -4.30 10.14
CA SER A 126 6.83 -4.68 10.50
C SER A 126 5.99 -3.47 10.89
N PHE A 127 6.55 -2.53 11.62
CA PHE A 127 5.86 -1.30 12.02
C PHE A 127 5.59 -0.40 10.82
N TYR A 128 6.59 -0.21 9.94
CA TYR A 128 6.45 0.56 8.70
C TYR A 128 5.25 0.11 7.86
N ARG A 129 5.08 -1.21 7.66
CA ARG A 129 3.95 -1.76 6.90
C ARG A 129 2.58 -1.47 7.52
N LYS A 130 2.52 -1.16 8.82
CA LYS A 130 1.29 -0.85 9.56
C LYS A 130 1.01 0.65 9.68
N THR A 131 1.90 1.50 9.20
CA THR A 131 1.79 2.96 9.26
C THR A 131 1.60 3.56 7.89
N PHE A 132 0.93 4.71 7.82
CA PHE A 132 0.70 5.42 6.57
C PHE A 132 2.00 6.02 5.98
N ILE A 133 3.11 6.01 6.73
CA ILE A 133 4.45 6.40 6.26
C ILE A 133 4.87 5.56 5.05
N SER A 134 4.46 4.29 4.98
CA SER A 134 4.69 3.43 3.82
C SER A 134 4.08 3.97 2.51
N ARG A 135 3.11 4.87 2.60
CA ARG A 135 2.48 5.54 1.46
C ARG A 135 3.15 6.88 1.13
N TYR A 136 3.62 7.61 2.14
CA TYR A 136 4.37 8.85 1.95
C TYR A 136 5.77 8.58 1.39
N TYR A 137 6.47 7.59 1.93
CA TYR A 137 7.84 7.22 1.53
C TYR A 137 7.89 5.73 1.18
N PRO A 138 7.43 5.34 -0.02
CA PRO A 138 7.38 3.94 -0.43
C PRO A 138 8.77 3.36 -0.71
N GLY A 139 8.89 2.05 -0.59
CA GLY A 139 10.09 1.30 -1.01
C GLY A 139 11.25 1.27 -0.01
N ALA A 140 11.06 1.75 1.23
CA ALA A 140 12.10 1.67 2.25
C ALA A 140 12.44 0.21 2.62
N THR A 141 13.70 -0.16 2.55
CA THR A 141 14.21 -1.46 2.99
C THR A 141 14.70 -1.35 4.42
N LEU A 142 13.96 -1.95 5.36
CA LEU A 142 14.13 -1.77 6.80
C LEU A 142 14.54 -3.06 7.52
N SER A 143 15.31 -3.94 6.89
CA SER A 143 15.96 -5.03 7.62
C SER A 143 17.03 -4.47 8.55
N GLU A 144 17.31 -5.14 9.66
CA GLU A 144 18.28 -4.67 10.65
C GLU A 144 19.66 -4.38 10.02
N ASN A 145 20.16 -5.32 9.22
CA ASN A 145 21.45 -5.17 8.53
C ASN A 145 21.42 -4.00 7.53
N THR A 146 20.34 -3.84 6.79
CA THR A 146 20.21 -2.75 5.81
C THR A 146 20.17 -1.39 6.51
N VAL A 147 19.42 -1.27 7.60
CA VAL A 147 19.35 -0.03 8.39
C VAL A 147 20.70 0.30 9.00
N SER A 148 21.40 -0.69 9.59
CA SER A 148 22.73 -0.50 10.17
C SER A 148 23.74 -0.04 9.10
N ALA A 149 23.82 -0.73 7.98
CA ALA A 149 24.72 -0.37 6.88
C ALA A 149 24.41 1.03 6.31
N PHE A 150 23.11 1.35 6.16
CA PHE A 150 22.68 2.67 5.68
C PHE A 150 23.08 3.78 6.65
N LEU A 151 22.86 3.59 7.96
CA LEU A 151 23.23 4.59 8.98
C LEU A 151 24.76 4.75 9.08
N SER A 152 25.55 3.67 8.95
CA SER A 152 27.01 3.75 8.89
C SER A 152 27.47 4.56 7.70
N HIS A 153 26.96 4.24 6.51
CA HIS A 153 27.27 5.00 5.28
C HIS A 153 26.90 6.48 5.40
N LEU A 154 25.70 6.77 5.92
CA LEU A 154 25.28 8.15 6.19
C LEU A 154 26.19 8.84 7.21
N GLY A 155 26.67 8.10 8.21
CA GLY A 155 27.61 8.57 9.22
C GLY A 155 28.99 8.92 8.66
N GLU A 156 29.46 8.20 7.65
CA GLU A 156 30.75 8.42 6.98
C GLU A 156 30.74 9.61 6.01
N ASP A 157 29.58 9.92 5.40
CA ASP A 157 29.45 11.05 4.46
C ASP A 157 29.40 12.41 5.19
N ARG A 158 30.55 12.85 5.66
CA ARG A 158 30.72 14.13 6.37
C ARG A 158 30.30 15.32 5.52
N THR A 159 30.50 15.26 4.22
CA THR A 159 30.18 16.37 3.30
C THR A 159 28.69 16.62 3.23
N LYS A 160 27.89 15.59 2.96
CA LYS A 160 26.42 15.73 2.91
C LYS A 160 25.82 16.06 4.25
N ARG A 161 26.32 15.46 5.34
CA ARG A 161 25.87 15.81 6.70
C ARG A 161 26.10 17.27 7.02
N ARG A 162 27.31 17.78 6.72
CA ARG A 162 27.64 19.20 6.95
C ARG A 162 26.76 20.12 6.10
N ALA A 163 26.57 19.79 4.82
CA ALA A 163 25.68 20.56 3.94
C ALA A 163 24.25 20.60 4.47
N PHE A 164 23.73 19.46 4.97
CA PHE A 164 22.42 19.40 5.58
C PHE A 164 22.30 20.26 6.83
N TYR A 165 23.26 20.15 7.76
CA TYR A 165 23.25 20.96 8.99
C TYR A 165 23.37 22.46 8.67
N GLN A 166 24.21 22.83 7.70
CA GLN A 166 24.34 24.22 7.28
C GLN A 166 23.02 24.74 6.73
N LYS A 167 22.37 23.99 5.83
CA LYS A 167 21.07 24.37 5.27
C LYS A 167 19.99 24.53 6.34
N ARG A 168 19.95 23.64 7.33
CA ARG A 168 19.04 23.78 8.48
C ARG A 168 19.37 24.99 9.34
N ALA A 169 20.65 25.25 9.61
CA ALA A 169 21.09 26.44 10.36
C ALA A 169 20.68 27.73 9.65
N ASP A 170 20.89 27.82 8.35
CA ASP A 170 20.53 28.99 7.55
C ASP A 170 19.03 29.28 7.60
N ARG A 171 18.19 28.25 7.56
CA ARG A 171 16.73 28.36 7.70
C ARG A 171 16.34 28.88 9.08
N VAL A 172 16.93 28.35 10.14
CA VAL A 172 16.65 28.75 11.52
C VAL A 172 17.14 30.17 11.82
N ILE A 173 18.30 30.57 11.27
CA ILE A 173 18.81 31.94 11.40
C ILE A 173 17.83 32.93 10.75
N ALA A 174 17.25 32.58 9.62
CA ALA A 174 16.23 33.42 8.97
C ALA A 174 14.95 33.57 9.82
N GLU A 175 14.60 32.57 10.61
CA GLU A 175 13.45 32.59 11.51
C GLU A 175 13.73 33.22 12.89
N HIS A 176 14.96 33.60 13.18
CA HIS A 176 15.43 34.23 14.43
C HIS A 176 15.21 33.40 15.72
N HIS A 177 15.06 32.10 15.63
CA HIS A 177 14.88 31.23 16.78
C HIS A 177 15.85 30.04 16.76
N ILE A 178 16.77 30.01 17.71
CA ILE A 178 17.69 28.88 17.91
C ILE A 178 17.55 28.38 19.33
N ALA A 179 17.21 27.11 19.50
CA ALA A 179 17.32 26.40 20.76
C ALA A 179 18.49 25.39 20.66
N ILE A 180 19.50 25.54 21.53
CA ILE A 180 20.62 24.61 21.60
C ILE A 180 20.46 23.84 22.92
N ASP A 181 20.23 22.54 22.82
CA ASP A 181 20.23 21.63 23.97
C ASP A 181 21.48 20.74 23.90
N GLY A 182 22.26 20.74 24.95
CA GLY A 182 23.47 19.94 25.11
C GLY A 182 23.24 18.79 26.08
N MET A 183 23.27 17.55 25.59
CA MET A 183 23.24 16.36 26.43
C MET A 183 24.63 15.75 26.53
N LEU A 184 25.18 15.65 27.74
CA LEU A 184 26.34 14.83 28.02
C LEU A 184 25.89 13.38 28.18
N LYS A 185 26.24 12.54 27.23
CA LYS A 185 26.09 11.09 27.34
C LYS A 185 27.47 10.47 27.56
N GLN A 186 27.65 9.75 28.67
CA GLN A 186 28.84 8.97 28.88
C GLN A 186 28.89 7.86 27.82
N ASP A 187 29.86 7.92 26.96
CA ASP A 187 30.14 6.91 25.94
C ASP A 187 31.19 5.95 26.47
N ASN A 188 30.81 4.69 26.62
CA ASN A 188 31.70 3.61 27.00
C ASN A 188 32.22 2.85 25.77
N SER A 189 32.09 3.41 24.56
CA SER A 189 32.63 2.76 23.37
C SER A 189 34.18 2.84 23.38
N SER A 190 34.81 1.75 22.98
CA SER A 190 36.27 1.69 22.83
C SER A 190 36.78 2.37 21.54
N VAL A 191 35.92 3.00 20.77
CA VAL A 191 36.22 3.64 19.48
C VAL A 191 35.83 5.11 19.57
N ASN A 192 36.61 5.89 20.30
CA ASN A 192 36.60 7.35 20.29
C ASN A 192 37.79 7.86 19.50
N ASP A 193 37.81 7.69 18.20
CA ASP A 193 38.67 8.48 17.31
C ASP A 193 37.88 9.71 16.85
N LEU A 194 38.04 10.81 17.56
CA LEU A 194 37.68 12.15 17.14
C LEU A 194 38.71 12.73 16.17
#